data_230151ee4054f3d3fbb489696dce0625
#
_entry.id   230151ee4054f3d3fbb489696dce0625
#
_cell.length_a   1.000
_cell.length_b   1.000
_cell.length_c   1.000
_cell.angle_alpha   90.00
_cell.angle_beta   90.00
_cell.angle_gamma   90.00
#
_symmetry.space_group_name_H-M   'P 1'
#
loop_
_entity.id
_entity.type
_entity.pdbx_description
1 polymer ?
#
loop_
_entity_poly.entity_id
_entity_poly.type
_entity_poly.pdbx_seq_one_letter_code
_entity_poly.pdbx_strand_id
1 'polypeptide(L)'
;MKKQFGWDEDLATNVVEGLAEKYFSVLSPNLVVVVEYPYVDKVYRNSYYRYYAGKAEQVARDCIRLSFLIDTSPTLANKAMKPELWAQFYRGFMILRPTELNVVGRNGISPMIYNDNDFVICKTNLPASVNGLKTHVEAFPASSQDIETMVCAETAVWALMEYYGNRYAEYTPVRPSHIINLLKSKSFERQLPSSGLTNDQICYLLKNLNFQPILQAITDDADGYSLISTFVESGIPTVITINNFEAYENGDVNELIAHAILCIGHENVSSEAIDEAVAETNEDGINIVDYDKIKKKYVFIDDNYPAYCMDYLSKPTGRYNDVADEVERNSWLACKIKFAIIPLYEKILLIPGLVKNMAINFLQYLNIPDGTELTMRTYLASSRSYRDYVSRNNMPQNMKDLILNLYLPKFIWVVELSTRTGLKQNYAEGLMIFDSTEPNFKNFSSLDIMYYKKHAAYKDEQQILQFDNNVPEIQFECYRNNLR
;
A
#
# COMPACT_ATOMS: atom_id res chain seq x y z
N MET A 1 -13.70 26.37 -13.40
CA MET A 1 -12.75 27.03 -12.50
C MET A 1 -12.99 28.54 -12.43
N LYS A 2 -13.02 29.30 -13.52
CA LYS A 2 -13.27 30.75 -13.53
C LYS A 2 -14.43 31.17 -12.59
N LYS A 3 -15.63 30.64 -12.82
CA LYS A 3 -16.83 31.01 -12.05
C LYS A 3 -16.79 30.51 -10.60
N GLN A 4 -16.20 29.34 -10.34
CA GLN A 4 -16.23 28.70 -9.01
C GLN A 4 -15.07 29.17 -8.12
N PHE A 5 -13.88 29.37 -8.68
CA PHE A 5 -12.69 29.75 -7.94
C PHE A 5 -12.33 31.24 -8.06
N GLY A 6 -12.95 31.95 -9.02
CA GLY A 6 -12.66 33.36 -9.28
C GLY A 6 -11.37 33.56 -10.08
N TRP A 7 -10.82 32.51 -10.67
CA TRP A 7 -9.59 32.56 -11.47
C TRP A 7 -9.82 33.25 -12.83
N ASP A 8 -8.80 33.90 -13.34
CA ASP A 8 -8.80 34.41 -14.71
C ASP A 8 -8.80 33.28 -15.74
N GLU A 9 -8.86 33.64 -17.04
CA GLU A 9 -8.96 32.66 -18.12
C GLU A 9 -7.67 31.92 -18.33
N ASP A 10 -6.56 32.60 -18.24
CA ASP A 10 -5.24 32.04 -18.53
C ASP A 10 -4.86 31.02 -17.44
N LEU A 11 -5.00 31.36 -16.17
CA LEU A 11 -4.78 30.43 -15.07
C LEU A 11 -5.69 29.20 -15.15
N ALA A 12 -7.00 29.41 -15.40
CA ALA A 12 -7.95 28.32 -15.51
C ALA A 12 -7.62 27.39 -16.70
N THR A 13 -7.14 27.92 -17.80
CA THR A 13 -6.74 27.14 -18.99
C THR A 13 -5.48 26.35 -18.73
N ASN A 14 -4.43 26.98 -18.20
CA ASN A 14 -3.16 26.31 -17.87
C ASN A 14 -3.38 25.16 -16.88
N VAL A 15 -4.23 25.33 -15.87
CA VAL A 15 -4.55 24.26 -14.92
C VAL A 15 -5.32 23.11 -15.58
N VAL A 16 -6.26 23.39 -16.51
CA VAL A 16 -6.99 22.34 -17.23
C VAL A 16 -6.07 21.56 -18.16
N GLU A 17 -5.17 22.25 -18.85
CA GLU A 17 -4.15 21.62 -19.72
C GLU A 17 -3.22 20.72 -18.88
N GLY A 18 -2.70 21.24 -17.75
CA GLY A 18 -1.87 20.44 -16.85
C GLY A 18 -2.61 19.23 -16.26
N LEU A 19 -3.90 19.35 -15.95
CA LEU A 19 -4.72 18.20 -15.53
C LEU A 19 -4.90 17.17 -16.66
N ALA A 20 -5.11 17.64 -17.90
CA ALA A 20 -5.26 16.76 -19.05
C ALA A 20 -3.97 16.00 -19.34
N GLU A 21 -2.84 16.69 -19.33
CA GLU A 21 -1.52 16.10 -19.59
C GLU A 21 -1.08 15.15 -18.50
N LYS A 22 -1.20 15.52 -17.24
CA LYS A 22 -0.65 14.77 -16.11
C LYS A 22 -1.59 13.71 -15.56
N TYR A 23 -2.89 14.02 -15.40
CA TYR A 23 -3.84 13.16 -14.70
C TYR A 23 -4.80 12.40 -15.62
N PHE A 24 -5.27 13.02 -16.69
CA PHE A 24 -6.25 12.35 -17.55
C PHE A 24 -5.58 11.49 -18.65
N SER A 25 -4.36 11.81 -19.05
CA SER A 25 -3.58 11.01 -20.00
C SER A 25 -3.32 9.59 -19.56
N VAL A 26 -3.23 9.35 -18.25
CA VAL A 26 -3.01 8.01 -17.67
C VAL A 26 -4.29 7.19 -17.52
N LEU A 27 -5.46 7.79 -17.75
CA LEU A 27 -6.76 7.14 -17.63
C LEU A 27 -7.26 6.63 -18.98
N SER A 28 -8.11 5.62 -18.95
CA SER A 28 -8.82 5.10 -20.13
C SER A 28 -9.60 6.22 -20.83
N PRO A 29 -9.56 6.28 -22.18
CA PRO A 29 -10.26 7.33 -22.93
C PRO A 29 -11.79 7.20 -22.92
N ASN A 30 -12.34 6.04 -22.56
CA ASN A 30 -13.78 5.76 -22.63
C ASN A 30 -14.46 6.00 -21.27
N LEU A 31 -14.32 7.23 -20.74
CA LEU A 31 -14.92 7.63 -19.46
C LEU A 31 -15.92 8.76 -19.66
N VAL A 32 -17.02 8.68 -18.92
CA VAL A 32 -17.92 9.81 -18.71
C VAL A 32 -17.55 10.49 -17.42
N VAL A 33 -17.39 11.80 -17.45
CA VAL A 33 -17.07 12.62 -16.27
C VAL A 33 -18.28 13.44 -15.87
N VAL A 34 -18.77 13.22 -14.65
CA VAL A 34 -19.81 14.05 -14.04
C VAL A 34 -19.13 15.14 -13.21
N VAL A 35 -19.42 16.41 -13.52
CA VAL A 35 -18.84 17.58 -12.84
C VAL A 35 -19.87 18.15 -11.89
N GLU A 36 -19.56 18.18 -10.58
CA GLU A 36 -20.39 18.75 -9.53
C GLU A 36 -19.73 20.01 -8.95
N TYR A 37 -20.45 21.13 -8.96
CA TYR A 37 -20.02 22.38 -8.34
C TYR A 37 -21.20 23.28 -7.95
N PRO A 38 -21.12 24.06 -6.86
CA PRO A 38 -20.08 24.00 -5.82
C PRO A 38 -20.11 22.67 -5.08
N TYR A 39 -18.94 22.14 -4.74
CA TYR A 39 -18.81 20.87 -3.99
C TYR A 39 -18.16 21.12 -2.62
N VAL A 40 -18.73 20.56 -1.55
CA VAL A 40 -18.20 20.65 -0.20
C VAL A 40 -17.36 19.42 0.10
N ASP A 41 -16.04 19.51 -0.07
CA ASP A 41 -15.14 18.45 0.36
C ASP A 41 -14.77 18.59 1.84
N LYS A 42 -14.91 17.51 2.60
CA LYS A 42 -14.66 17.50 4.06
C LYS A 42 -13.20 17.79 4.43
N VAL A 43 -12.24 17.39 3.58
CA VAL A 43 -10.80 17.53 3.83
C VAL A 43 -10.37 18.96 3.53
N TYR A 44 -10.63 19.44 2.32
CA TYR A 44 -10.34 20.84 1.97
C TYR A 44 -11.07 21.84 2.88
N ARG A 45 -12.36 21.60 3.18
CA ARG A 45 -13.12 22.47 4.08
C ARG A 45 -12.51 22.58 5.47
N ASN A 46 -11.87 21.51 5.96
CA ASN A 46 -11.14 21.50 7.23
C ASN A 46 -9.87 22.37 7.15
N SER A 47 -9.06 22.23 6.08
CA SER A 47 -7.91 23.10 5.81
C SER A 47 -8.32 24.54 5.61
N TYR A 48 -9.43 24.80 4.89
CA TYR A 48 -9.95 26.14 4.64
C TYR A 48 -10.19 26.91 5.94
N TYR A 49 -10.97 26.37 6.87
CA TYR A 49 -11.24 27.05 8.13
C TYR A 49 -10.03 27.12 9.07
N ARG A 50 -9.09 26.21 8.90
CA ARG A 50 -7.86 26.21 9.72
C ARG A 50 -6.84 27.25 9.26
N TYR A 51 -6.77 27.53 7.97
CA TYR A 51 -5.71 28.34 7.37
C TYR A 51 -6.23 29.36 6.34
N TYR A 52 -6.85 28.92 5.24
CA TYR A 52 -7.17 29.78 4.10
C TYR A 52 -8.18 30.89 4.43
N ALA A 53 -9.12 30.65 5.33
CA ALA A 53 -10.12 31.67 5.74
C ALA A 53 -9.50 32.88 6.46
N GLY A 54 -8.24 32.76 6.93
CA GLY A 54 -7.51 33.85 7.59
C GLY A 54 -6.58 34.63 6.66
N LYS A 55 -6.48 34.25 5.37
CA LYS A 55 -5.65 34.98 4.40
C LYS A 55 -6.31 36.29 3.96
N ALA A 56 -5.49 37.29 3.61
CA ALA A 56 -5.97 38.52 2.99
C ALA A 56 -6.50 38.27 1.56
N GLU A 57 -5.90 37.31 0.87
CA GLU A 57 -6.38 36.84 -0.43
C GLU A 57 -7.65 36.00 -0.26
N GLN A 58 -8.65 36.29 -1.08
CA GLN A 58 -9.91 35.53 -1.05
C GLN A 58 -9.76 34.21 -1.79
N VAL A 59 -9.58 33.13 -1.04
CA VAL A 59 -9.59 31.76 -1.56
C VAL A 59 -11.02 31.23 -1.53
N ALA A 60 -11.48 30.58 -2.60
CA ALA A 60 -12.81 29.98 -2.64
C ALA A 60 -12.95 28.86 -1.59
N ARG A 61 -14.13 28.81 -0.96
CA ARG A 61 -14.42 27.85 0.11
C ARG A 61 -14.81 26.46 -0.40
N ASP A 62 -15.38 26.40 -1.59
CA ASP A 62 -15.96 25.20 -2.18
C ASP A 62 -15.10 24.70 -3.35
N CYS A 63 -15.13 23.41 -3.53
CA CYS A 63 -14.38 22.67 -4.55
C CYS A 63 -15.21 22.41 -5.82
N ILE A 64 -14.56 21.82 -6.80
CA ILE A 64 -15.21 21.12 -7.92
C ILE A 64 -14.95 19.62 -7.71
N ARG A 65 -15.95 18.78 -7.95
CA ARG A 65 -15.80 17.34 -7.96
C ARG A 65 -15.97 16.79 -9.36
N LEU A 66 -15.03 15.93 -9.75
CA LEU A 66 -15.12 15.11 -10.96
C LEU A 66 -15.44 13.68 -10.52
N SER A 67 -16.47 13.07 -11.08
CA SER A 67 -16.83 11.68 -10.85
C SER A 67 -16.71 10.91 -12.16
N PHE A 68 -15.96 9.80 -12.13
CA PHE A 68 -15.61 8.99 -13.31
C PHE A 68 -16.53 7.77 -13.40
N LEU A 69 -17.12 7.56 -14.58
CA LEU A 69 -17.96 6.40 -14.90
C LEU A 69 -17.48 5.80 -16.20
N ILE A 70 -17.57 4.46 -16.34
CA ILE A 70 -17.35 3.80 -17.63
C ILE A 70 -18.49 4.20 -18.56
N ASP A 71 -18.16 4.60 -19.79
CA ASP A 71 -19.15 4.86 -20.82
C ASP A 71 -19.78 3.54 -21.30
N THR A 72 -21.03 3.35 -20.92
CA THR A 72 -21.87 2.25 -21.41
C THR A 72 -22.95 2.78 -22.33
N SER A 73 -22.61 3.85 -23.07
CA SER A 73 -23.43 4.51 -24.09
C SER A 73 -24.90 4.18 -24.12
N PRO A 74 -25.91 3.95 -24.44
CA PRO A 74 -27.24 4.55 -24.29
C PRO A 74 -27.78 4.59 -22.83
N THR A 75 -27.12 3.93 -21.88
CA THR A 75 -27.65 3.77 -20.50
C THR A 75 -27.40 5.00 -19.62
N LEU A 76 -26.26 5.71 -19.78
CA LEU A 76 -25.95 6.91 -19.00
C LEU A 76 -26.78 8.14 -19.43
N ALA A 77 -27.26 8.18 -20.66
CA ALA A 77 -28.15 9.21 -21.17
C ALA A 77 -29.57 9.10 -20.57
N ASN A 78 -29.92 7.95 -19.97
CA ASN A 78 -31.25 7.72 -19.42
C ASN A 78 -31.29 8.15 -17.96
N LYS A 79 -31.90 9.31 -17.67
CA LYS A 79 -32.06 9.88 -16.33
C LYS A 79 -32.84 8.99 -15.34
N ALA A 80 -33.43 7.89 -15.79
CA ALA A 80 -34.19 6.93 -15.00
C ALA A 80 -33.37 5.72 -14.51
N MET A 81 -32.06 5.75 -14.64
CA MET A 81 -31.19 4.66 -14.24
C MET A 81 -31.27 4.42 -12.72
N LYS A 82 -31.47 3.17 -12.32
CA LYS A 82 -31.53 2.79 -10.91
C LYS A 82 -30.18 3.01 -10.21
N PRO A 83 -30.18 3.38 -8.91
CA PRO A 83 -28.95 3.63 -8.14
C PRO A 83 -27.93 2.48 -8.21
N GLU A 84 -28.42 1.24 -8.22
CA GLU A 84 -27.58 0.04 -8.27
C GLU A 84 -26.78 -0.05 -9.59
N LEU A 85 -27.35 0.43 -10.70
CA LEU A 85 -26.67 0.47 -11.99
C LEU A 85 -25.56 1.55 -12.00
N TRP A 86 -25.80 2.69 -11.35
CA TRP A 86 -24.77 3.71 -11.20
C TRP A 86 -23.54 3.16 -10.47
N ALA A 87 -23.75 2.39 -9.40
CA ALA A 87 -22.67 1.78 -8.63
C ALA A 87 -21.80 0.84 -9.48
N GLN A 88 -22.38 0.12 -10.44
CA GLN A 88 -21.64 -0.79 -11.34
C GLN A 88 -20.71 -0.04 -12.30
N PHE A 89 -21.07 1.17 -12.73
CA PHE A 89 -20.29 1.97 -13.68
C PHE A 89 -19.37 2.98 -13.02
N TYR A 90 -19.55 3.27 -11.75
CA TYR A 90 -18.75 4.23 -11.01
C TYR A 90 -17.31 3.72 -10.81
N ARG A 91 -16.34 4.57 -11.15
CA ARG A 91 -14.91 4.22 -11.10
C ARG A 91 -14.08 5.18 -10.26
N GLY A 92 -14.73 6.14 -9.60
CA GLY A 92 -14.02 7.00 -8.67
C GLY A 92 -14.32 8.47 -8.81
N PHE A 93 -13.56 9.24 -8.05
CA PHE A 93 -13.70 10.68 -8.01
C PHE A 93 -12.37 11.39 -7.82
N MET A 94 -12.32 12.64 -8.24
CA MET A 94 -11.24 13.59 -8.01
C MET A 94 -11.83 14.91 -7.55
N ILE A 95 -11.28 15.47 -6.47
CA ILE A 95 -11.67 16.81 -5.97
C ILE A 95 -10.65 17.81 -6.49
N LEU A 96 -11.12 18.89 -7.11
CA LEU A 96 -10.31 20.03 -7.49
C LEU A 96 -10.49 21.12 -6.46
N ARG A 97 -9.39 21.54 -5.82
CA ARG A 97 -9.32 22.59 -4.81
C ARG A 97 -9.03 23.95 -5.48
N PRO A 98 -9.44 25.07 -4.89
CA PRO A 98 -9.09 26.40 -5.39
C PRO A 98 -7.69 26.83 -4.90
N THR A 99 -6.70 25.97 -5.06
CA THR A 99 -5.28 26.20 -4.76
C THR A 99 -4.50 26.19 -6.07
N GLU A 100 -3.80 27.27 -6.39
CA GLU A 100 -3.18 27.45 -7.71
C GLU A 100 -2.10 26.42 -8.01
N LEU A 101 -1.25 26.12 -7.03
CA LEU A 101 -0.07 25.27 -7.26
C LEU A 101 -0.40 23.76 -7.35
N ASN A 102 -1.35 23.25 -6.61
CA ASN A 102 -1.71 21.83 -6.63
C ASN A 102 -3.21 21.66 -6.46
N VAL A 103 -3.90 21.81 -7.56
CA VAL A 103 -5.37 21.81 -7.61
C VAL A 103 -6.00 20.48 -7.23
N VAL A 104 -5.32 19.36 -7.45
CA VAL A 104 -5.86 18.03 -7.16
C VAL A 104 -5.84 17.76 -5.67
N GLY A 105 -7.01 17.70 -5.06
CA GLY A 105 -7.19 17.31 -3.67
C GLY A 105 -7.47 15.82 -3.53
N ARG A 106 -8.27 15.49 -2.51
CA ARG A 106 -8.69 14.13 -2.24
C ARG A 106 -9.24 13.45 -3.49
N ASN A 107 -8.71 12.29 -3.79
CA ASN A 107 -9.19 11.46 -4.88
C ASN A 107 -9.21 9.98 -4.47
N GLY A 108 -10.00 9.21 -5.18
CA GLY A 108 -10.06 7.77 -5.08
C GLY A 108 -10.54 7.25 -6.43
N ILE A 109 -9.60 6.77 -7.24
CA ILE A 109 -9.85 6.31 -8.60
C ILE A 109 -9.53 4.82 -8.65
N SER A 110 -10.46 4.03 -9.20
CA SER A 110 -10.25 2.60 -9.34
C SER A 110 -9.05 2.30 -10.24
N PRO A 111 -8.14 1.39 -9.85
CA PRO A 111 -7.05 0.95 -10.71
C PRO A 111 -7.50 0.49 -12.10
N MET A 112 -8.70 -0.07 -12.19
CA MET A 112 -9.26 -0.62 -13.44
C MET A 112 -9.38 0.37 -14.60
N ILE A 113 -9.35 1.68 -14.34
CA ILE A 113 -9.44 2.70 -15.39
C ILE A 113 -8.11 3.37 -15.70
N TYR A 114 -7.01 2.89 -15.14
CA TYR A 114 -5.67 3.28 -15.56
C TYR A 114 -5.25 2.48 -16.79
N ASN A 115 -4.51 3.12 -17.71
CA ASN A 115 -4.00 2.47 -18.92
C ASN A 115 -3.01 1.34 -18.58
N ASP A 116 -2.18 1.55 -17.56
CA ASP A 116 -1.30 0.54 -17.00
C ASP A 116 -1.84 0.13 -15.63
N ASN A 117 -2.38 -1.08 -15.54
CA ASN A 117 -3.08 -1.60 -14.36
C ASN A 117 -2.72 -3.05 -14.03
N ASP A 118 -1.59 -3.57 -14.56
CA ASP A 118 -1.10 -4.91 -14.26
C ASP A 118 -0.34 -4.95 -12.94
N PHE A 119 -1.05 -4.65 -11.86
CA PHE A 119 -0.52 -4.63 -10.51
C PHE A 119 -1.58 -5.01 -9.46
N VAL A 120 -1.11 -5.34 -8.27
CA VAL A 120 -1.94 -5.58 -7.08
C VAL A 120 -1.61 -4.58 -5.99
N ILE A 121 -2.63 -4.05 -5.31
CA ILE A 121 -2.46 -2.99 -4.31
C ILE A 121 -3.31 -3.20 -3.06
N CYS A 122 -2.91 -2.54 -1.99
CA CYS A 122 -3.79 -2.24 -0.88
C CYS A 122 -4.94 -1.36 -1.37
N LYS A 123 -6.18 -1.80 -1.24
CA LYS A 123 -7.35 -0.99 -1.58
C LYS A 123 -8.46 -1.13 -0.55
N THR A 124 -9.31 -0.14 -0.50
CA THR A 124 -10.46 -0.10 0.41
C THR A 124 -11.69 0.45 -0.30
N ASN A 125 -12.86 0.21 0.27
CA ASN A 125 -14.12 0.78 -0.21
C ASN A 125 -14.25 2.24 0.24
N LEU A 126 -13.99 3.18 -0.66
CA LEU A 126 -14.18 4.61 -0.40
C LEU A 126 -15.62 5.01 -0.67
N PRO A 127 -16.37 5.49 0.34
CA PRO A 127 -17.75 5.92 0.14
C PRO A 127 -17.81 7.19 -0.70
N ALA A 128 -18.75 7.22 -1.62
CA ALA A 128 -19.00 8.33 -2.52
C ALA A 128 -20.50 8.56 -2.72
N SER A 129 -20.84 9.70 -3.31
CA SER A 129 -22.20 9.96 -3.80
C SER A 129 -22.12 10.81 -5.06
N VAL A 130 -22.95 10.54 -6.05
CA VAL A 130 -23.06 11.31 -7.29
C VAL A 130 -24.51 11.71 -7.44
N ASN A 131 -24.79 13.01 -7.60
CA ASN A 131 -26.17 13.53 -7.70
C ASN A 131 -27.11 13.00 -6.59
N GLY A 132 -26.58 12.86 -5.36
CA GLY A 132 -27.33 12.32 -4.23
C GLY A 132 -27.43 10.79 -4.15
N LEU A 133 -27.00 10.07 -5.15
CA LEU A 133 -26.95 8.59 -5.14
C LEU A 133 -25.69 8.11 -4.41
N LYS A 134 -25.87 7.32 -3.36
CA LYS A 134 -24.77 6.72 -2.60
C LYS A 134 -24.14 5.61 -3.40
N THR A 135 -22.82 5.60 -3.45
CA THR A 135 -21.98 4.58 -4.10
C THR A 135 -20.66 4.43 -3.36
N HIS A 136 -19.78 3.59 -3.87
CA HIS A 136 -18.41 3.44 -3.38
C HIS A 136 -17.47 3.12 -4.54
N VAL A 137 -16.19 3.25 -4.31
CA VAL A 137 -15.14 2.81 -5.23
C VAL A 137 -14.08 2.02 -4.47
N GLU A 138 -13.62 0.91 -5.03
CA GLU A 138 -12.45 0.19 -4.55
C GLU A 138 -11.19 0.87 -5.09
N ALA A 139 -10.46 1.55 -4.20
CA ALA A 139 -9.27 2.33 -4.54
C ALA A 139 -8.37 2.50 -3.32
N PHE A 140 -7.14 2.96 -3.54
CA PHE A 140 -6.36 3.57 -2.48
C PHE A 140 -6.62 5.08 -2.47
N PRO A 141 -6.84 5.72 -1.30
CA PRO A 141 -7.05 7.16 -1.23
C PRO A 141 -5.76 7.93 -1.51
N ALA A 142 -5.83 8.96 -2.32
CA ALA A 142 -4.72 9.82 -2.67
C ALA A 142 -5.10 11.29 -2.63
N SER A 143 -4.11 12.17 -2.56
CA SER A 143 -4.25 13.63 -2.67
C SER A 143 -2.90 14.20 -3.06
N SER A 144 -2.87 15.29 -3.82
CA SER A 144 -1.67 16.11 -3.89
C SER A 144 -1.52 16.92 -2.61
N GLN A 145 -0.29 17.31 -2.29
CA GLN A 145 -0.01 18.30 -1.25
C GLN A 145 -0.59 19.67 -1.64
N ASP A 146 -0.90 20.53 -0.67
CA ASP A 146 -1.29 21.92 -0.95
C ASP A 146 -0.17 22.92 -0.60
N ILE A 147 0.98 22.40 -0.18
CA ILE A 147 2.22 23.11 0.19
C ILE A 147 2.06 24.01 1.43
N GLU A 148 0.83 24.24 1.89
CA GLU A 148 0.54 25.16 3.01
C GLU A 148 0.00 24.45 4.24
N THR A 149 -1.00 23.58 4.08
CA THR A 149 -1.64 22.90 5.22
C THR A 149 -1.26 21.43 5.31
N MET A 150 -0.85 20.85 4.19
CA MET A 150 -0.37 19.47 4.08
C MET A 150 0.72 19.40 3.03
N VAL A 151 1.90 18.97 3.41
CA VAL A 151 2.99 18.60 2.50
C VAL A 151 3.10 17.07 2.42
N CYS A 152 4.14 16.54 1.79
CA CYS A 152 4.25 15.12 1.45
C CYS A 152 3.98 14.16 2.64
N ALA A 153 4.58 14.40 3.79
CA ALA A 153 4.45 13.51 4.95
C ALA A 153 3.07 13.54 5.59
N GLU A 154 2.46 14.73 5.75
CA GLU A 154 1.08 14.85 6.24
C GLU A 154 0.08 14.23 5.26
N THR A 155 0.31 14.40 3.95
CA THR A 155 -0.51 13.80 2.90
C THR A 155 -0.42 12.27 2.94
N ALA A 156 0.79 11.72 3.12
CA ALA A 156 1.00 10.29 3.27
C ALA A 156 0.28 9.73 4.51
N VAL A 157 0.43 10.37 5.68
CA VAL A 157 -0.27 9.96 6.91
C VAL A 157 -1.78 10.08 6.77
N TRP A 158 -2.28 11.14 6.13
CA TRP A 158 -3.70 11.30 5.85
C TRP A 158 -4.24 10.19 4.96
N ALA A 159 -3.57 9.89 3.84
CA ALA A 159 -3.97 8.83 2.91
C ALA A 159 -3.97 7.46 3.58
N LEU A 160 -2.95 7.18 4.39
CA LEU A 160 -2.86 5.98 5.20
C LEU A 160 -4.07 5.84 6.13
N MET A 161 -4.46 6.92 6.84
CA MET A 161 -5.59 6.88 7.76
C MET A 161 -6.94 6.81 7.06
N GLU A 162 -7.11 7.41 5.87
CA GLU A 162 -8.31 7.19 5.04
C GLU A 162 -8.38 5.72 4.57
N TYR A 163 -7.26 5.08 4.24
CA TYR A 163 -7.22 3.65 3.90
C TYR A 163 -7.63 2.78 5.09
N TYR A 164 -6.95 2.92 6.24
CA TYR A 164 -7.22 2.09 7.42
C TYR A 164 -8.61 2.32 7.99
N GLY A 165 -9.05 3.58 8.08
CA GLY A 165 -10.36 3.92 8.63
C GLY A 165 -11.56 3.50 7.76
N ASN A 166 -11.36 3.24 6.46
CA ASN A 166 -12.38 2.67 5.59
C ASN A 166 -12.29 1.14 5.45
N ARG A 167 -11.17 0.53 5.87
CA ARG A 167 -10.95 -0.92 5.79
C ARG A 167 -11.20 -1.65 7.10
N TYR A 168 -10.84 -1.05 8.23
CA TYR A 168 -10.84 -1.69 9.55
C TYR A 168 -11.62 -0.84 10.55
N ALA A 169 -12.49 -1.48 11.33
CA ALA A 169 -13.38 -0.82 12.28
C ALA A 169 -12.65 -0.18 13.48
N GLU A 170 -11.43 -0.60 13.75
CA GLU A 170 -10.62 -0.08 14.86
C GLU A 170 -9.99 1.29 14.57
N TYR A 171 -9.97 1.71 13.29
CA TYR A 171 -9.39 2.97 12.87
C TYR A 171 -10.46 3.93 12.34
N THR A 172 -10.15 5.21 12.38
CA THR A 172 -11.03 6.26 11.85
C THR A 172 -10.25 7.19 10.92
N PRO A 173 -10.85 7.62 9.79
CA PRO A 173 -10.24 8.62 8.93
C PRO A 173 -9.96 9.92 9.69
N VAL A 174 -8.81 10.51 9.46
CA VAL A 174 -8.41 11.77 10.10
C VAL A 174 -8.55 12.96 9.17
N ARG A 175 -8.60 14.16 9.77
CA ARG A 175 -8.59 15.43 9.03
C ARG A 175 -7.25 16.13 9.20
N PRO A 176 -6.84 17.01 8.28
CA PRO A 176 -5.59 17.75 8.40
C PRO A 176 -5.41 18.46 9.75
N SER A 177 -6.47 19.13 10.25
CA SER A 177 -6.40 19.78 11.56
C SER A 177 -6.16 18.83 12.74
N HIS A 178 -6.54 17.57 12.62
CA HIS A 178 -6.27 16.56 13.65
C HIS A 178 -4.78 16.20 13.70
N ILE A 179 -4.16 15.99 12.54
CA ILE A 179 -2.72 15.77 12.41
C ILE A 179 -1.94 16.93 13.04
N ILE A 180 -2.27 18.17 12.65
CA ILE A 180 -1.65 19.38 13.20
C ILE A 180 -1.83 19.46 14.72
N ASN A 181 -3.02 19.15 15.24
CA ASN A 181 -3.28 19.21 16.68
C ASN A 181 -2.50 18.17 17.48
N LEU A 182 -2.30 16.96 16.95
CA LEU A 182 -1.47 15.95 17.59
C LEU A 182 0.01 16.40 17.70
N LEU A 183 0.51 17.11 16.71
CA LEU A 183 1.89 17.58 16.67
C LEU A 183 2.18 18.80 17.55
N LYS A 184 1.16 19.56 17.98
CA LYS A 184 1.34 20.77 18.79
C LYS A 184 2.20 20.59 20.03
N SER A 185 2.14 19.43 20.67
CA SER A 185 2.91 19.13 21.88
C SER A 185 4.34 18.66 21.59
N LYS A 186 4.68 18.44 20.32
CA LYS A 186 5.96 17.86 19.88
C LYS A 186 6.76 18.75 18.93
N SER A 187 6.21 19.89 18.51
CA SER A 187 6.88 20.85 17.67
C SER A 187 7.02 22.17 18.39
N PHE A 188 8.22 22.71 18.47
CA PHE A 188 8.50 24.07 18.95
C PHE A 188 8.35 25.11 17.83
N GLU A 189 8.33 24.62 16.58
CA GLU A 189 8.24 25.47 15.40
C GLU A 189 6.79 25.74 15.01
N ARG A 190 6.63 26.74 14.18
CA ARG A 190 5.33 27.07 13.58
C ARG A 190 4.90 25.95 12.61
N GLN A 191 3.70 25.43 12.79
CA GLN A 191 3.20 24.29 12.02
C GLN A 191 2.43 24.68 10.75
N LEU A 192 2.10 25.94 10.56
CA LEU A 192 1.41 26.44 9.37
C LEU A 192 2.07 27.76 8.92
N PRO A 193 2.45 27.90 7.62
CA PRO A 193 2.48 26.81 6.63
C PRO A 193 3.38 25.67 7.07
N SER A 194 3.09 24.45 6.61
CA SER A 194 3.87 23.25 6.99
C SER A 194 5.26 23.26 6.36
N SER A 195 6.26 22.92 7.15
CA SER A 195 7.66 22.73 6.69
C SER A 195 8.01 21.25 6.50
N GLY A 196 7.02 20.35 6.60
CA GLY A 196 7.22 18.90 6.55
C GLY A 196 7.34 18.27 7.93
N LEU A 197 7.49 16.93 7.95
CA LEU A 197 7.61 16.14 9.16
C LEU A 197 8.90 15.34 9.15
N THR A 198 9.53 15.23 10.33
CA THR A 198 10.61 14.26 10.55
C THR A 198 10.04 12.84 10.68
N ASN A 199 10.91 11.83 10.51
CA ASN A 199 10.54 10.43 10.73
C ASN A 199 9.97 10.19 12.14
N ASP A 200 10.53 10.82 13.16
CA ASP A 200 10.06 10.73 14.55
C ASP A 200 8.66 11.32 14.72
N GLN A 201 8.38 12.43 14.04
CA GLN A 201 7.04 13.04 14.04
C GLN A 201 6.00 12.14 13.35
N ILE A 202 6.35 11.49 12.23
CA ILE A 202 5.50 10.52 11.56
C ILE A 202 5.22 9.34 12.51
N CYS A 203 6.26 8.77 13.15
CA CYS A 203 6.10 7.69 14.12
C CYS A 203 5.22 8.12 15.31
N TYR A 204 5.43 9.33 15.82
CA TYR A 204 4.61 9.88 16.90
C TYR A 204 3.13 10.01 16.50
N LEU A 205 2.85 10.51 15.30
CA LEU A 205 1.48 10.56 14.76
C LEU A 205 0.86 9.17 14.69
N LEU A 206 1.53 8.21 14.08
CA LEU A 206 1.03 6.84 13.93
C LEU A 206 0.77 6.18 15.30
N LYS A 207 1.64 6.41 16.28
CA LYS A 207 1.44 5.92 17.65
C LYS A 207 0.17 6.50 18.29
N ASN A 208 -0.10 7.79 18.09
CA ASN A 208 -1.32 8.42 18.61
C ASN A 208 -2.59 8.09 17.78
N LEU A 209 -2.40 7.42 16.64
CA LEU A 209 -3.47 6.91 15.77
C LEU A 209 -3.65 5.39 15.91
N ASN A 210 -3.22 4.83 17.05
CA ASN A 210 -3.38 3.43 17.47
C ASN A 210 -2.54 2.41 16.70
N PHE A 211 -1.39 2.82 16.17
CA PHE A 211 -0.38 1.91 15.64
C PHE A 211 0.81 1.78 16.59
N GLN A 212 1.60 0.74 16.41
CA GLN A 212 2.94 0.60 16.95
C GLN A 212 3.92 0.63 15.77
N PRO A 213 4.33 1.82 15.29
CA PRO A 213 5.13 1.93 14.09
C PRO A 213 6.54 1.37 14.29
N ILE A 214 7.08 0.73 13.24
CA ILE A 214 8.49 0.39 13.15
C ILE A 214 9.15 1.43 12.24
N LEU A 215 10.21 2.07 12.72
CA LEU A 215 11.11 2.90 11.93
C LEU A 215 12.36 2.08 11.61
N GLN A 216 12.57 1.78 10.33
CA GLN A 216 13.69 0.99 9.86
C GLN A 216 14.51 1.75 8.84
N ALA A 217 15.83 1.89 9.10
CA ALA A 217 16.76 2.32 8.07
C ALA A 217 16.88 1.25 6.98
N ILE A 218 16.85 1.67 5.72
CA ILE A 218 16.89 0.76 4.57
C ILE A 218 18.26 0.85 3.93
N THR A 219 18.92 -0.31 3.79
CA THR A 219 20.12 -0.47 2.97
C THR A 219 19.72 -0.53 1.49
N ASP A 220 20.56 0.02 0.62
CA ASP A 220 20.33 0.04 -0.85
C ASP A 220 20.72 -1.31 -1.47
N ASP A 221 20.10 -2.39 -0.99
CA ASP A 221 20.32 -3.76 -1.42
C ASP A 221 19.04 -4.60 -1.36
N ALA A 222 19.14 -5.85 -1.83
CA ALA A 222 18.01 -6.76 -1.88
C ALA A 222 17.44 -7.09 -0.49
N ASP A 223 18.26 -7.13 0.55
CA ASP A 223 17.83 -7.45 1.92
C ASP A 223 17.05 -6.28 2.54
N GLY A 224 17.54 -5.03 2.36
CA GLY A 224 16.81 -3.83 2.77
C GLY A 224 15.46 -3.70 2.09
N TYR A 225 15.39 -3.99 0.79
CA TYR A 225 14.15 -3.93 0.03
C TYR A 225 13.19 -5.08 0.34
N SER A 226 13.70 -6.25 0.71
CA SER A 226 12.90 -7.41 1.12
C SER A 226 11.97 -7.07 2.30
N LEU A 227 12.41 -6.23 3.24
CA LEU A 227 11.57 -5.79 4.36
C LEU A 227 10.33 -5.02 3.86
N ILE A 228 10.51 -4.08 2.95
CA ILE A 228 9.40 -3.29 2.36
C ILE A 228 8.46 -4.24 1.61
N SER A 229 9.04 -5.14 0.80
CA SER A 229 8.28 -6.13 0.03
C SER A 229 7.38 -6.98 0.92
N THR A 230 7.92 -7.55 2.01
CA THR A 230 7.16 -8.43 2.92
C THR A 230 5.96 -7.68 3.55
N PHE A 231 6.13 -6.42 3.95
CA PHE A 231 5.03 -5.67 4.54
C PHE A 231 3.99 -5.24 3.49
N VAL A 232 4.42 -4.85 2.31
CA VAL A 232 3.51 -4.57 1.19
C VAL A 232 2.72 -5.83 0.83
N GLU A 233 3.36 -6.99 0.71
CA GLU A 233 2.72 -8.29 0.47
C GLU A 233 1.74 -8.67 1.60
N SER A 234 1.98 -8.17 2.79
CA SER A 234 1.08 -8.29 3.95
C SER A 234 -0.14 -7.36 3.90
N GLY A 235 -0.29 -6.54 2.86
CA GLY A 235 -1.37 -5.55 2.76
C GLY A 235 -1.20 -4.36 3.70
N ILE A 236 0.04 -4.05 4.09
CA ILE A 236 0.41 -2.94 4.96
C ILE A 236 1.08 -1.85 4.12
N PRO A 237 0.37 -0.75 3.80
CA PRO A 237 0.97 0.39 3.15
C PRO A 237 2.13 0.94 3.99
N THR A 238 3.30 1.08 3.38
CA THR A 238 4.52 1.50 4.07
C THR A 238 4.86 2.94 3.68
N VAL A 239 5.08 3.81 4.67
CA VAL A 239 5.62 5.15 4.41
C VAL A 239 7.11 5.01 4.13
N ILE A 240 7.56 5.51 3.00
CA ILE A 240 8.95 5.49 2.57
C ILE A 240 9.45 6.93 2.54
N THR A 241 10.58 7.20 3.21
CA THR A 241 11.26 8.48 3.09
C THR A 241 12.48 8.36 2.19
N ILE A 242 12.57 9.27 1.23
CA ILE A 242 13.61 9.33 0.22
C ILE A 242 14.35 10.66 0.32
N ASN A 243 15.63 10.65 0.04
CA ASN A 243 16.42 11.87 -0.11
C ASN A 243 17.65 11.65 -1.02
N ASN A 244 18.27 12.75 -1.40
CA ASN A 244 19.50 12.79 -2.20
C ASN A 244 20.71 13.36 -1.42
N PHE A 245 20.71 13.27 -0.07
CA PHE A 245 21.73 13.92 0.77
C PHE A 245 23.15 13.50 0.40
N GLU A 246 23.40 12.22 0.14
CA GLU A 246 24.74 11.75 -0.25
C GLU A 246 25.22 12.37 -1.56
N ALA A 247 24.34 12.45 -2.57
CA ALA A 247 24.66 13.06 -3.85
C ALA A 247 24.87 14.58 -3.72
N TYR A 248 24.12 15.23 -2.83
CA TYR A 248 24.28 16.65 -2.53
C TYR A 248 25.62 16.93 -1.83
N GLU A 249 25.98 16.12 -0.83
CA GLU A 249 27.27 16.24 -0.11
C GLU A 249 28.46 15.95 -1.03
N ASN A 250 28.32 15.03 -1.98
CA ASN A 250 29.36 14.74 -2.98
C ASN A 250 29.49 15.84 -4.07
N GLY A 251 28.50 16.74 -4.16
CA GLY A 251 28.44 17.77 -5.20
C GLY A 251 27.92 17.29 -6.55
N ASP A 252 27.30 16.12 -6.60
CA ASP A 252 26.71 15.54 -7.82
C ASP A 252 25.39 16.22 -8.21
N VAL A 253 24.70 16.83 -7.25
CA VAL A 253 23.43 17.55 -7.45
C VAL A 253 23.46 18.91 -6.76
N ASN A 254 22.67 19.86 -7.25
CA ASN A 254 22.62 21.22 -6.75
C ASN A 254 21.41 21.54 -5.87
N GLU A 255 20.40 20.66 -5.85
CA GLU A 255 19.17 20.82 -5.07
C GLU A 255 19.02 19.70 -4.05
N LEU A 256 18.71 20.08 -2.81
CA LEU A 256 18.46 19.15 -1.74
C LEU A 256 16.99 18.73 -1.74
N ILE A 257 16.74 17.43 -1.89
CA ILE A 257 15.40 16.85 -1.87
C ILE A 257 15.26 15.93 -0.65
N ALA A 258 14.14 16.10 0.07
CA ALA A 258 13.65 15.16 1.07
C ALA A 258 12.14 15.00 0.86
N HIS A 259 11.66 13.77 0.69
CA HIS A 259 10.28 13.52 0.33
C HIS A 259 9.74 12.23 0.99
N ALA A 260 8.43 12.17 1.21
CA ALA A 260 7.74 11.01 1.77
C ALA A 260 6.65 10.51 0.81
N ILE A 261 6.68 9.22 0.49
CA ILE A 261 5.74 8.54 -0.38
C ILE A 261 5.18 7.29 0.29
N LEU A 262 4.07 6.76 -0.21
CA LEU A 262 3.53 5.48 0.25
C LEU A 262 3.79 4.38 -0.78
N CYS A 263 4.36 3.26 -0.33
CA CYS A 263 4.41 2.02 -1.10
C CYS A 263 3.18 1.18 -0.74
N ILE A 264 2.34 0.86 -1.72
CA ILE A 264 1.02 0.27 -1.49
C ILE A 264 0.76 -1.05 -2.22
N GLY A 265 1.67 -1.48 -3.07
CA GLY A 265 1.51 -2.67 -3.89
C GLY A 265 2.71 -2.92 -4.78
N HIS A 266 2.56 -3.83 -5.71
CA HIS A 266 3.57 -4.16 -6.71
C HIS A 266 2.93 -4.69 -8.01
N GLU A 267 3.69 -4.67 -9.12
CA GLU A 267 3.28 -5.32 -10.36
C GLU A 267 3.11 -6.83 -10.18
N ASN A 268 2.29 -7.45 -11.01
CA ASN A 268 2.23 -8.90 -11.06
C ASN A 268 3.59 -9.46 -11.47
N VAL A 269 4.12 -10.39 -10.66
CA VAL A 269 5.46 -10.94 -10.90
C VAL A 269 5.47 -11.76 -12.17
N SER A 270 6.32 -11.41 -13.12
CA SER A 270 6.41 -12.10 -14.41
C SER A 270 7.06 -13.49 -14.28
N SER A 271 6.74 -14.37 -15.22
CA SER A 271 7.36 -15.71 -15.28
C SER A 271 8.87 -15.64 -15.45
N GLU A 272 9.35 -14.67 -16.22
CA GLU A 272 10.77 -14.42 -16.46
C GLU A 272 11.48 -14.00 -15.17
N ALA A 273 10.89 -13.08 -14.40
CA ALA A 273 11.44 -12.64 -13.11
C ALA A 273 11.53 -13.80 -12.09
N ILE A 274 10.55 -14.72 -12.12
CA ILE A 274 10.59 -15.92 -11.28
C ILE A 274 11.74 -16.86 -11.73
N ASP A 275 11.96 -17.02 -13.03
CA ASP A 275 13.05 -17.89 -13.55
C ASP A 275 14.43 -17.30 -13.28
N GLU A 276 14.59 -15.99 -13.35
CA GLU A 276 15.85 -15.29 -13.11
C GLU A 276 16.19 -15.12 -11.62
N ALA A 277 15.23 -15.39 -10.72
CA ALA A 277 15.44 -15.20 -9.30
C ALA A 277 16.54 -16.12 -8.76
N VAL A 278 17.43 -15.56 -7.95
CA VAL A 278 18.57 -16.28 -7.36
C VAL A 278 18.09 -17.08 -6.15
N ALA A 279 18.47 -18.35 -6.09
CA ALA A 279 18.27 -19.20 -4.94
C ALA A 279 19.49 -19.15 -4.01
N GLU A 280 19.26 -19.14 -2.71
CA GLU A 280 20.28 -19.27 -1.67
C GLU A 280 20.17 -20.68 -1.05
N THR A 281 21.30 -21.41 -0.95
CA THR A 281 21.32 -22.75 -0.37
C THR A 281 21.47 -22.66 1.14
N ASN A 282 20.54 -23.28 1.90
CA ASN A 282 20.64 -23.35 3.36
C ASN A 282 21.61 -24.46 3.82
N GLU A 283 21.78 -24.61 5.13
CA GLU A 283 22.67 -25.61 5.74
C GLU A 283 22.26 -27.05 5.45
N ASP A 284 20.98 -27.30 5.13
CA ASP A 284 20.41 -28.61 4.81
C ASP A 284 20.46 -28.94 3.29
N GLY A 285 21.15 -28.13 2.49
CA GLY A 285 21.25 -28.32 1.04
C GLY A 285 20.02 -27.92 0.24
N ILE A 286 19.01 -27.25 0.86
CA ILE A 286 17.79 -26.82 0.19
C ILE A 286 18.03 -25.43 -0.45
N ASN A 287 17.67 -25.30 -1.73
CA ASN A 287 17.79 -24.06 -2.47
C ASN A 287 16.51 -23.21 -2.28
N ILE A 288 16.63 -22.03 -1.71
CA ILE A 288 15.49 -21.16 -1.35
C ILE A 288 15.51 -19.90 -2.17
N VAL A 289 14.44 -19.67 -2.93
CA VAL A 289 14.15 -18.40 -3.60
C VAL A 289 13.25 -17.57 -2.70
N ASP A 290 13.76 -16.47 -2.14
CA ASP A 290 12.94 -15.53 -1.38
C ASP A 290 12.07 -14.71 -2.35
N TYR A 291 10.74 -14.86 -2.26
CA TYR A 291 9.78 -14.15 -3.09
C TYR A 291 9.96 -12.60 -3.03
N ASP A 292 10.37 -12.10 -1.88
CA ASP A 292 10.55 -10.67 -1.68
C ASP A 292 11.78 -10.11 -2.40
N LYS A 293 12.75 -10.96 -2.74
CA LYS A 293 13.94 -10.61 -3.54
C LYS A 293 13.72 -10.74 -5.05
N ILE A 294 12.59 -11.31 -5.50
CA ILE A 294 12.25 -11.36 -6.93
C ILE A 294 12.06 -9.95 -7.46
N LYS A 295 12.74 -9.65 -8.56
CA LYS A 295 12.72 -8.33 -9.19
C LYS A 295 11.30 -7.99 -9.67
N LYS A 296 10.76 -6.87 -9.18
CA LYS A 296 9.46 -6.33 -9.53
C LYS A 296 9.39 -4.83 -9.28
N LYS A 297 8.52 -4.13 -10.00
CA LYS A 297 8.19 -2.73 -9.69
C LYS A 297 7.18 -2.69 -8.55
N TYR A 298 7.25 -1.62 -7.78
CA TYR A 298 6.32 -1.34 -6.69
C TYR A 298 5.41 -0.18 -7.06
N VAL A 299 4.21 -0.20 -6.50
CA VAL A 299 3.20 0.84 -6.73
C VAL A 299 3.26 1.85 -5.61
N PHE A 300 3.40 3.11 -5.98
CA PHE A 300 3.52 4.24 -5.06
C PHE A 300 2.34 5.19 -5.15
N ILE A 301 2.00 5.80 -4.02
CA ILE A 301 1.25 7.05 -3.95
C ILE A 301 2.26 8.14 -3.64
N ASP A 302 2.46 9.01 -4.61
CA ASP A 302 3.28 10.19 -4.56
C ASP A 302 2.38 11.40 -4.77
N ASP A 303 2.42 12.36 -3.86
CA ASP A 303 1.54 13.52 -3.90
C ASP A 303 1.91 14.54 -5.01
N ASN A 304 3.05 14.34 -5.67
CA ASN A 304 3.47 15.08 -6.87
C ASN A 304 2.94 14.45 -8.17
N TYR A 305 2.40 13.24 -8.15
CA TYR A 305 1.98 12.50 -9.34
C TYR A 305 0.55 11.95 -9.22
N PRO A 306 -0.08 11.49 -10.32
CA PRO A 306 -1.27 10.65 -10.27
C PRO A 306 -1.04 9.42 -9.41
N ALA A 307 -2.09 8.88 -8.81
CA ALA A 307 -2.01 7.66 -8.03
C ALA A 307 -1.48 6.48 -8.87
N TYR A 308 -0.87 5.50 -8.20
CA TYR A 308 -0.41 4.23 -8.78
C TYR A 308 0.80 4.36 -9.72
N CYS A 309 1.76 5.22 -9.35
CA CYS A 309 3.05 5.26 -10.04
C CYS A 309 3.84 3.98 -9.78
N MET A 310 4.53 3.44 -10.79
CA MET A 310 5.32 2.23 -10.69
C MET A 310 6.81 2.48 -10.92
N ASP A 311 7.63 2.14 -9.92
CA ASP A 311 9.08 2.22 -9.96
C ASP A 311 9.72 1.06 -9.18
N TYR A 312 11.00 0.79 -9.43
CA TYR A 312 11.79 -0.13 -8.60
C TYR A 312 12.15 0.52 -7.25
N LEU A 313 12.24 -0.28 -6.16
CA LEU A 313 12.71 0.23 -4.87
C LEU A 313 14.16 0.79 -4.94
N SER A 314 14.99 0.24 -5.82
CA SER A 314 16.35 0.75 -6.10
C SER A 314 16.37 2.08 -6.86
N LYS A 315 15.25 2.46 -7.49
CA LYS A 315 15.06 3.73 -8.23
C LYS A 315 13.68 4.28 -7.94
N PRO A 316 13.41 4.72 -6.70
CA PRO A 316 12.05 5.03 -6.23
C PRO A 316 11.44 6.29 -6.86
N THR A 317 12.21 7.00 -7.66
CA THR A 317 11.87 8.27 -8.34
C THR A 317 12.07 8.22 -9.85
N GLY A 318 12.06 7.02 -10.45
CA GLY A 318 12.25 6.85 -11.90
C GLY A 318 11.26 7.66 -12.76
N ARG A 319 10.03 7.86 -12.27
CA ARG A 319 8.99 8.68 -12.90
C ARG A 319 9.35 10.17 -13.06
N TYR A 320 10.31 10.67 -12.27
CA TYR A 320 10.78 12.07 -12.38
C TYR A 320 11.71 12.30 -13.58
N ASN A 321 11.97 11.27 -14.39
CA ASN A 321 12.74 11.39 -15.61
C ASN A 321 12.09 12.35 -16.63
N ASP A 322 10.78 12.60 -16.50
CA ASP A 322 10.02 13.50 -17.38
C ASP A 322 10.04 14.97 -16.92
N VAL A 323 10.71 15.28 -15.81
CA VAL A 323 10.87 16.65 -15.34
C VAL A 323 11.72 17.44 -16.34
N ALA A 324 11.19 18.58 -16.80
CA ALA A 324 11.80 19.37 -17.89
C ALA A 324 13.12 20.03 -17.46
N ASP A 325 13.19 20.57 -16.25
CA ASP A 325 14.40 21.14 -15.70
C ASP A 325 15.43 20.04 -15.39
N GLU A 326 16.62 20.16 -15.94
CA GLU A 326 17.67 19.16 -15.81
C GLU A 326 18.23 19.07 -14.39
N VAL A 327 18.37 20.19 -13.71
CA VAL A 327 18.93 20.25 -12.34
C VAL A 327 17.95 19.61 -11.37
N GLU A 328 16.68 19.98 -11.47
CA GLU A 328 15.60 19.40 -10.67
C GLU A 328 15.46 17.89 -10.96
N ARG A 329 15.42 17.50 -12.24
CA ARG A 329 15.35 16.09 -12.66
C ARG A 329 16.48 15.25 -12.06
N ASN A 330 17.74 15.71 -12.20
CA ASN A 330 18.90 14.99 -11.67
C ASN A 330 18.85 14.90 -10.15
N SER A 331 18.38 15.95 -9.47
CA SER A 331 18.22 15.96 -8.01
C SER A 331 17.17 14.93 -7.56
N TRP A 332 16.03 14.79 -8.27
CA TRP A 332 15.04 13.76 -8.00
C TRP A 332 15.57 12.35 -8.30
N LEU A 333 16.24 12.14 -9.44
CA LEU A 333 16.77 10.82 -9.83
C LEU A 333 17.90 10.32 -8.93
N ALA A 334 18.56 11.20 -8.21
CA ALA A 334 19.56 10.86 -7.20
C ALA A 334 18.97 10.42 -5.86
N CYS A 335 17.66 10.56 -5.66
CA CYS A 335 17.01 10.15 -4.42
C CYS A 335 17.04 8.64 -4.21
N LYS A 336 17.35 8.23 -2.97
CA LYS A 336 17.32 6.84 -2.51
C LYS A 336 16.41 6.68 -1.31
N ILE A 337 15.90 5.48 -1.11
CA ILE A 337 15.14 5.13 0.11
C ILE A 337 16.12 5.16 1.29
N LYS A 338 15.77 5.88 2.34
CA LYS A 338 16.55 5.96 3.58
C LYS A 338 15.84 5.27 4.74
N PHE A 339 14.53 5.43 4.86
CA PHE A 339 13.77 4.79 5.91
C PHE A 339 12.45 4.27 5.39
N ALA A 340 12.00 3.18 6.01
CA ALA A 340 10.64 2.68 5.93
C ALA A 340 9.96 2.83 7.30
N ILE A 341 8.75 3.36 7.34
CA ILE A 341 7.92 3.48 8.53
C ILE A 341 6.69 2.60 8.32
N ILE A 342 6.61 1.53 9.09
CA ILE A 342 5.59 0.49 8.96
C ILE A 342 4.54 0.68 10.06
N PRO A 343 3.27 0.95 9.74
CA PRO A 343 2.19 1.10 10.71
C PRO A 343 1.67 -0.26 11.18
N LEU A 344 2.34 -0.88 12.13
CA LEU A 344 1.92 -2.18 12.65
C LEU A 344 0.83 -2.07 13.73
N TYR A 345 0.01 -3.11 13.83
CA TYR A 345 -0.86 -3.33 14.96
C TYR A 345 -0.01 -3.62 16.21
N GLU A 346 -0.39 -3.04 17.36
CA GLU A 346 0.42 -3.01 18.59
C GLU A 346 0.84 -4.39 19.13
N LYS A 347 0.09 -5.45 18.83
CA LYS A 347 0.36 -6.81 19.34
C LYS A 347 1.18 -7.68 18.40
N ILE A 348 1.65 -7.16 17.29
CA ILE A 348 2.56 -7.88 16.38
C ILE A 348 3.97 -7.67 16.90
N LEU A 349 4.60 -8.72 17.41
CA LEU A 349 5.93 -8.70 18.02
C LEU A 349 6.99 -9.35 17.13
N LEU A 350 6.63 -10.43 16.41
CA LEU A 350 7.54 -11.05 15.45
C LEU A 350 7.71 -10.19 14.20
N ILE A 351 8.95 -9.96 13.79
CA ILE A 351 9.32 -9.23 12.58
C ILE A 351 9.64 -10.20 11.43
N PRO A 352 9.50 -9.77 10.15
CA PRO A 352 9.65 -10.67 8.98
C PRO A 352 10.97 -11.44 8.94
N GLY A 353 12.10 -10.79 9.23
CA GLY A 353 13.41 -11.44 9.20
C GLY A 353 13.53 -12.61 10.18
N LEU A 354 12.94 -12.49 11.38
CA LEU A 354 12.92 -13.63 12.33
C LEU A 354 12.02 -14.75 11.83
N VAL A 355 10.85 -14.44 11.24
CA VAL A 355 9.93 -15.44 10.69
C VAL A 355 10.59 -16.21 9.55
N LYS A 356 11.25 -15.51 8.61
CA LYS A 356 11.97 -16.13 7.49
C LYS A 356 13.08 -17.07 8.00
N ASN A 357 13.90 -16.61 8.94
CA ASN A 357 14.97 -17.43 9.53
C ASN A 357 14.42 -18.65 10.26
N MET A 358 13.33 -18.51 11.03
CA MET A 358 12.69 -19.66 11.68
C MET A 358 12.14 -20.65 10.64
N ALA A 359 11.47 -20.14 9.59
CA ALA A 359 10.92 -20.98 8.54
C ALA A 359 12.02 -21.80 7.86
N ILE A 360 13.16 -21.17 7.50
CA ILE A 360 14.31 -21.83 6.92
C ILE A 360 14.84 -22.94 7.86
N ASN A 361 15.02 -22.64 9.14
CA ASN A 361 15.50 -23.60 10.13
C ASN A 361 14.52 -24.76 10.35
N PHE A 362 13.22 -24.54 10.16
CA PHE A 362 12.21 -25.59 10.34
C PHE A 362 12.07 -26.52 9.13
N LEU A 363 12.63 -26.17 7.97
CA LEU A 363 12.62 -27.05 6.78
C LEU A 363 13.27 -28.40 7.05
N GLN A 364 14.30 -28.46 7.92
CA GLN A 364 14.95 -29.71 8.32
C GLN A 364 13.99 -30.77 8.90
N TYR A 365 12.87 -30.35 9.50
CA TYR A 365 11.86 -31.26 10.07
C TYR A 365 10.81 -31.76 9.07
N LEU A 366 10.85 -31.27 7.82
CA LEU A 366 9.90 -31.64 6.76
C LEU A 366 10.43 -32.69 5.78
N ASN A 367 11.59 -33.31 6.08
CA ASN A 367 12.24 -34.35 5.26
C ASN A 367 12.34 -33.96 3.76
N ILE A 368 12.71 -32.70 3.50
CA ILE A 368 12.89 -32.21 2.14
C ILE A 368 14.19 -32.72 1.59
N PRO A 369 14.21 -33.36 0.40
CA PRO A 369 15.44 -33.88 -0.20
C PRO A 369 16.47 -32.80 -0.47
N ASP A 370 17.76 -33.10 -0.26
CA ASP A 370 18.89 -32.28 -0.65
C ASP A 370 18.81 -31.91 -2.15
N GLY A 371 19.19 -30.69 -2.50
CA GLY A 371 19.08 -30.14 -3.86
C GLY A 371 17.67 -29.71 -4.28
N THR A 372 16.64 -29.86 -3.43
CA THR A 372 15.30 -29.37 -3.72
C THR A 372 15.31 -27.85 -3.79
N GLU A 373 14.66 -27.27 -4.81
CA GLU A 373 14.46 -25.82 -4.90
C GLU A 373 13.02 -25.46 -4.49
N LEU A 374 12.91 -24.49 -3.58
CA LEU A 374 11.64 -23.94 -3.08
C LEU A 374 11.62 -22.42 -3.20
N THR A 375 10.49 -21.88 -3.58
CA THR A 375 10.18 -20.45 -3.44
C THR A 375 9.43 -20.24 -2.14
N MET A 376 9.92 -19.34 -1.32
CA MET A 376 9.35 -19.00 -0.02
C MET A 376 8.70 -17.61 -0.07
N ARG A 377 7.37 -17.54 0.09
CA ARG A 377 6.59 -16.31 0.15
C ARG A 377 6.09 -16.09 1.57
N THR A 378 6.53 -14.99 2.20
CA THR A 378 6.23 -14.66 3.60
C THR A 378 5.34 -13.43 3.68
N TYR A 379 4.25 -13.51 4.45
CA TYR A 379 3.33 -12.38 4.65
C TYR A 379 2.56 -12.50 5.96
N LEU A 380 2.10 -11.36 6.46
CA LEU A 380 1.17 -11.27 7.58
C LEU A 380 -0.26 -11.33 7.05
N ALA A 381 -1.14 -12.07 7.74
CA ALA A 381 -2.56 -12.10 7.42
C ALA A 381 -3.41 -11.97 8.69
N SER A 382 -4.63 -11.41 8.58
CA SER A 382 -5.57 -11.56 9.70
C SER A 382 -6.08 -13.00 9.74
N SER A 383 -6.11 -13.62 10.92
CA SER A 383 -6.58 -14.99 11.10
C SER A 383 -8.00 -15.19 10.58
N ARG A 384 -8.86 -14.16 10.69
CA ARG A 384 -10.22 -14.18 10.13
C ARG A 384 -10.21 -14.31 8.60
N SER A 385 -9.43 -13.46 7.91
CA SER A 385 -9.33 -13.51 6.44
C SER A 385 -8.68 -14.81 5.96
N TYR A 386 -7.68 -15.30 6.71
CA TYR A 386 -7.00 -16.55 6.38
C TYR A 386 -7.94 -17.76 6.54
N ARG A 387 -8.74 -17.83 7.62
CA ARG A 387 -9.75 -18.87 7.81
C ARG A 387 -10.83 -18.83 6.72
N ASP A 388 -11.29 -17.65 6.33
CA ASP A 388 -12.25 -17.51 5.22
C ASP A 388 -11.65 -18.04 3.91
N TYR A 389 -10.40 -17.71 3.62
CA TYR A 389 -9.67 -18.27 2.48
C TYR A 389 -9.54 -19.80 2.57
N VAL A 390 -9.09 -20.37 3.69
CA VAL A 390 -8.96 -21.82 3.89
C VAL A 390 -10.30 -22.54 3.68
N SER A 391 -11.39 -21.98 4.20
CA SER A 391 -12.73 -22.57 4.05
C SER A 391 -13.17 -22.69 2.59
N ARG A 392 -12.76 -21.75 1.73
CA ARG A 392 -13.13 -21.70 0.30
C ARG A 392 -12.11 -22.32 -0.64
N ASN A 393 -10.88 -22.54 -0.16
CA ASN A 393 -9.78 -23.10 -0.94
C ASN A 393 -10.06 -24.56 -1.34
N ASN A 394 -9.33 -25.07 -2.30
CA ASN A 394 -9.41 -26.46 -2.80
C ASN A 394 -8.67 -27.47 -1.92
N MET A 395 -8.14 -27.08 -0.75
CA MET A 395 -7.50 -27.99 0.20
C MET A 395 -8.42 -29.17 0.60
N PRO A 396 -7.84 -30.36 0.86
CA PRO A 396 -8.58 -31.49 1.43
C PRO A 396 -9.24 -31.13 2.77
N GLN A 397 -10.41 -31.74 3.06
CA GLN A 397 -11.21 -31.37 4.23
C GLN A 397 -10.45 -31.54 5.55
N ASN A 398 -9.66 -32.61 5.71
CA ASN A 398 -8.85 -32.86 6.90
C ASN A 398 -7.81 -31.74 7.16
N MET A 399 -7.20 -31.16 6.10
CA MET A 399 -6.30 -30.01 6.23
C MET A 399 -7.05 -28.74 6.60
N LYS A 400 -8.22 -28.51 5.98
CA LYS A 400 -9.08 -27.39 6.37
C LYS A 400 -9.45 -27.47 7.84
N ASP A 401 -9.94 -28.63 8.29
CA ASP A 401 -10.33 -28.85 9.67
C ASP A 401 -9.17 -28.63 10.64
N LEU A 402 -7.98 -29.08 10.28
CA LEU A 402 -6.75 -28.85 11.06
C LEU A 402 -6.48 -27.36 11.24
N ILE A 403 -6.39 -26.60 10.13
CA ILE A 403 -6.06 -25.16 10.17
C ILE A 403 -7.18 -24.35 10.84
N LEU A 404 -8.45 -24.69 10.58
CA LEU A 404 -9.60 -23.96 11.15
C LEU A 404 -9.74 -24.15 12.65
N ASN A 405 -9.25 -25.26 13.22
CA ASN A 405 -9.27 -25.55 14.64
C ASN A 405 -8.06 -25.03 15.43
N LEU A 406 -7.02 -24.50 14.76
CA LEU A 406 -5.89 -23.87 15.46
C LEU A 406 -6.33 -22.66 16.30
N TYR A 407 -5.72 -22.49 17.46
CA TYR A 407 -5.86 -21.29 18.28
C TYR A 407 -4.95 -20.18 17.74
N LEU A 408 -5.45 -19.35 16.83
CA LEU A 408 -4.69 -18.32 16.16
C LEU A 408 -4.94 -16.93 16.77
N PRO A 409 -3.89 -16.09 16.93
CA PRO A 409 -4.04 -14.69 17.31
C PRO A 409 -4.76 -13.90 16.20
N LYS A 410 -5.03 -12.61 16.43
CA LYS A 410 -5.71 -11.75 15.45
C LYS A 410 -4.95 -11.65 14.11
N PHE A 411 -3.62 -11.61 14.16
CA PHE A 411 -2.74 -11.64 13.00
C PHE A 411 -1.78 -12.81 13.12
N ILE A 412 -1.45 -13.40 12.01
CA ILE A 412 -0.54 -14.55 11.88
C ILE A 412 0.48 -14.26 10.78
N TRP A 413 1.69 -14.74 10.97
CA TRP A 413 2.64 -14.86 9.87
C TRP A 413 2.41 -16.17 9.12
N VAL A 414 2.36 -16.07 7.81
CA VAL A 414 2.21 -17.22 6.92
C VAL A 414 3.41 -17.28 6.00
N VAL A 415 3.96 -18.46 5.84
CA VAL A 415 5.01 -18.78 4.87
C VAL A 415 4.47 -19.84 3.93
N GLU A 416 4.29 -19.51 2.66
CA GLU A 416 3.92 -20.46 1.61
C GLU A 416 5.17 -20.98 0.91
N LEU A 417 5.22 -22.29 0.69
CA LEU A 417 6.30 -22.98 0.00
C LEU A 417 5.81 -23.48 -1.35
N SER A 418 6.47 -23.08 -2.43
CA SER A 418 6.10 -23.40 -3.81
C SER A 418 7.33 -23.85 -4.59
N THR A 419 7.14 -24.58 -5.67
CA THR A 419 8.12 -24.61 -6.76
C THR A 419 8.00 -23.37 -7.62
N ARG A 420 9.00 -23.05 -8.47
CA ARG A 420 8.86 -21.94 -9.45
C ARG A 420 7.63 -22.13 -10.34
N THR A 421 7.39 -23.35 -10.79
CA THR A 421 6.20 -23.67 -11.60
C THR A 421 4.92 -23.46 -10.81
N GLY A 422 4.85 -23.91 -9.57
CA GLY A 422 3.72 -23.68 -8.68
C GLY A 422 3.46 -22.19 -8.47
N LEU A 423 4.50 -21.39 -8.19
CA LEU A 423 4.38 -19.95 -8.01
C LEU A 423 3.82 -19.25 -9.27
N LYS A 424 4.30 -19.61 -10.48
CA LYS A 424 3.78 -19.10 -11.76
C LYS A 424 2.28 -19.41 -11.97
N GLN A 425 1.84 -20.54 -11.46
CA GLN A 425 0.45 -21.01 -11.54
C GLN A 425 -0.39 -20.58 -10.32
N ASN A 426 0.19 -19.83 -9.39
CA ASN A 426 -0.44 -19.39 -8.15
C ASN A 426 -0.80 -20.54 -7.19
N TYR A 427 0.02 -21.60 -7.13
CA TYR A 427 -0.14 -22.72 -6.22
C TYR A 427 1.05 -22.87 -5.27
N ALA A 428 0.75 -23.30 -4.03
CA ALA A 428 1.70 -23.71 -3.03
C ALA A 428 1.55 -25.21 -2.70
N GLU A 429 2.65 -25.84 -2.27
CA GLU A 429 2.74 -27.24 -1.89
C GLU A 429 3.01 -27.42 -0.39
N GLY A 430 3.31 -26.33 0.30
CA GLY A 430 3.56 -26.32 1.73
C GLY A 430 3.26 -24.96 2.35
N LEU A 431 3.09 -24.96 3.65
CA LEU A 431 2.84 -23.76 4.44
C LEU A 431 3.42 -23.87 5.85
N MET A 432 3.75 -22.72 6.43
CA MET A 432 3.96 -22.58 7.87
C MET A 432 3.14 -21.42 8.38
N ILE A 433 2.58 -21.55 9.60
CA ILE A 433 1.84 -20.48 10.28
C ILE A 433 2.51 -20.24 11.63
N PHE A 434 2.78 -18.97 11.90
CA PHE A 434 3.41 -18.54 13.15
C PHE A 434 2.52 -17.53 13.90
N ASP A 435 2.47 -17.69 15.21
CA ASP A 435 1.88 -16.71 16.11
C ASP A 435 2.69 -15.41 16.10
N SER A 436 2.11 -14.34 15.57
CA SER A 436 2.79 -13.04 15.45
C SER A 436 2.97 -12.32 16.80
N THR A 437 2.28 -12.76 17.84
CA THR A 437 2.29 -12.16 19.19
C THR A 437 3.30 -12.80 20.13
N GLU A 438 3.94 -13.90 19.72
CA GLU A 438 4.93 -14.61 20.52
C GLU A 438 6.29 -13.91 20.43
N PRO A 439 6.82 -13.32 21.49
CA PRO A 439 8.11 -12.65 21.48
C PRO A 439 9.30 -13.61 21.49
N ASN A 440 9.07 -14.87 21.91
CA ASN A 440 10.10 -15.88 22.07
C ASN A 440 10.17 -16.77 20.81
N PHE A 441 11.23 -16.64 20.05
CA PHE A 441 11.49 -17.41 18.84
C PHE A 441 12.23 -18.73 19.06
N LYS A 442 12.38 -19.17 20.35
CA LYS A 442 13.04 -20.43 20.69
C LYS A 442 12.04 -21.57 20.75
N ASN A 443 12.47 -22.75 20.29
CA ASN A 443 11.79 -24.03 20.56
C ASN A 443 10.35 -24.15 20.04
N PHE A 444 10.06 -23.80 18.81
CA PHE A 444 8.72 -23.94 18.21
C PHE A 444 7.60 -23.19 18.92
N SER A 445 7.88 -22.32 19.91
CA SER A 445 6.81 -21.64 20.66
C SER A 445 5.89 -20.81 19.78
N SER A 446 6.43 -20.19 18.74
CA SER A 446 5.69 -19.40 17.78
C SER A 446 5.09 -20.19 16.62
N LEU A 447 5.49 -21.44 16.38
CA LEU A 447 4.98 -22.27 15.30
C LEU A 447 3.64 -22.88 15.67
N ASP A 448 2.59 -22.61 14.89
CA ASP A 448 1.27 -23.22 15.03
C ASP A 448 1.07 -24.43 14.15
N ILE A 449 1.57 -24.38 12.90
CA ILE A 449 1.60 -25.48 11.95
C ILE A 449 2.73 -25.31 10.95
N MET A 450 3.34 -26.40 10.54
CA MET A 450 4.13 -26.53 9.31
C MET A 450 3.67 -27.75 8.53
N TYR A 451 3.70 -27.64 7.22
CA TYR A 451 3.28 -28.70 6.30
C TYR A 451 4.08 -28.60 5.00
N TYR A 452 4.56 -29.73 4.52
CA TYR A 452 5.11 -29.87 3.16
C TYR A 452 4.95 -31.33 2.70
N LYS A 453 4.31 -31.52 1.55
CA LYS A 453 4.02 -32.85 0.97
C LYS A 453 3.31 -33.76 1.99
N LYS A 454 4.02 -34.81 2.49
CA LYS A 454 3.46 -35.82 3.40
C LYS A 454 3.84 -35.59 4.87
N HIS A 455 4.54 -34.51 5.15
CA HIS A 455 5.04 -34.19 6.49
C HIS A 455 4.33 -32.98 7.05
N ALA A 456 3.84 -33.10 8.27
CA ALA A 456 3.25 -32.00 9.01
C ALA A 456 3.69 -32.02 10.48
N ALA A 457 3.74 -30.83 11.07
CA ALA A 457 3.74 -30.69 12.51
C ALA A 457 2.77 -29.55 12.88
N TYR A 458 1.94 -29.75 13.89
CA TYR A 458 0.91 -28.81 14.29
C TYR A 458 0.63 -28.88 15.79
N LYS A 459 0.21 -27.76 16.39
CA LYS A 459 -0.22 -27.71 17.78
C LYS A 459 -1.60 -28.35 17.93
N ASP A 460 -1.74 -29.25 18.92
CA ASP A 460 -2.99 -29.85 19.31
C ASP A 460 -3.83 -28.89 20.22
N GLU A 461 -4.98 -29.39 20.73
CA GLU A 461 -5.85 -28.65 21.65
C GLU A 461 -5.14 -28.26 22.97
N GLN A 462 -4.10 -28.98 23.37
CA GLN A 462 -3.28 -28.71 24.55
C GLN A 462 -2.06 -27.83 24.25
N GLN A 463 -1.97 -27.28 23.03
CA GLN A 463 -0.83 -26.48 22.52
C GLN A 463 0.49 -27.26 22.48
N ILE A 464 0.43 -28.59 22.34
CA ILE A 464 1.58 -29.47 22.21
C ILE A 464 1.79 -29.76 20.72
N LEU A 465 3.04 -29.63 20.24
CA LEU A 465 3.37 -29.90 18.83
C LEU A 465 3.34 -31.40 18.56
N GLN A 466 2.49 -31.80 17.64
CA GLN A 466 2.36 -33.17 17.12
C GLN A 466 2.98 -33.29 15.74
N PHE A 467 3.69 -34.41 15.47
CA PHE A 467 4.28 -34.70 14.17
C PHE A 467 3.48 -35.80 13.46
N ASP A 468 3.14 -35.58 12.21
CA ASP A 468 2.47 -36.55 11.33
C ASP A 468 3.21 -36.64 10.00
N ASN A 469 3.64 -37.86 9.64
CA ASN A 469 4.38 -38.17 8.42
C ASN A 469 3.50 -38.81 7.33
N ASN A 470 2.18 -38.86 7.52
CA ASN A 470 1.25 -39.51 6.60
C ASN A 470 0.09 -38.59 6.15
N VAL A 471 0.30 -37.30 6.21
CA VAL A 471 -0.70 -36.36 5.69
C VAL A 471 -0.77 -36.45 4.15
N PRO A 472 -1.94 -36.20 3.54
CA PRO A 472 -2.06 -36.20 2.09
C PRO A 472 -1.16 -35.16 1.44
N GLU A 473 -0.53 -35.51 0.34
CA GLU A 473 0.16 -34.54 -0.52
C GLU A 473 -0.86 -33.66 -1.22
N ILE A 474 -0.74 -32.32 -1.09
CA ILE A 474 -1.69 -31.36 -1.62
C ILE A 474 -0.99 -30.22 -2.33
N GLN A 475 -1.68 -29.67 -3.32
CA GLN A 475 -1.43 -28.34 -3.86
C GLN A 475 -2.65 -27.48 -3.56
N PHE A 476 -2.44 -26.23 -3.19
CA PHE A 476 -3.50 -25.30 -2.88
C PHE A 476 -3.21 -23.92 -3.48
N GLU A 477 -4.26 -23.19 -3.80
CA GLU A 477 -4.17 -21.83 -4.35
C GLU A 477 -3.53 -20.88 -3.33
N CYS A 478 -2.55 -20.08 -3.73
CA CYS A 478 -1.90 -19.13 -2.83
C CYS A 478 -2.87 -18.06 -2.32
N TYR A 479 -2.65 -17.58 -1.09
CA TYR A 479 -3.46 -16.53 -0.49
C TYR A 479 -3.21 -15.17 -1.16
N ARG A 480 -4.30 -14.49 -1.58
CA ARG A 480 -4.24 -13.21 -2.31
C ARG A 480 -5.11 -12.10 -1.71
N ASN A 481 -5.67 -12.29 -0.49
CA ASN A 481 -6.63 -11.33 0.07
C ASN A 481 -5.99 -10.04 0.61
N ASN A 482 -4.68 -9.99 0.79
CA ASN A 482 -3.96 -8.81 1.27
C ASN A 482 -3.91 -7.72 0.22
N LEU A 483 -3.50 -8.08 -1.00
CA LEU A 483 -3.45 -7.23 -2.18
C LEU A 483 -4.50 -7.69 -3.21
N ARG A 484 -5.12 -6.75 -3.91
CA ARG A 484 -6.16 -7.06 -4.89
C ARG A 484 -6.05 -6.17 -6.12
#